data_3318a2648609ea178c46923c025e8d82
#
_entry.id   3318a2648609ea178c46923c025e8d82
#
_cell.length_a   1.000
_cell.length_b   1.000
_cell.length_c   1.000
_cell.angle_alpha   90.00
_cell.angle_beta   90.00
_cell.angle_gamma   90.00
#
_symmetry.space_group_name_H-M   'P 1'
#
loop_
_entity.id
_entity.type
_entity.pdbx_description
1 polymer ?
#
loop_
_entity_poly.entity_id
_entity_poly.type
_entity_poly.pdbx_seq_one_letter_code
_entity_poly.pdbx_strand_id
1 'polypeptide(L)'
;MAVCLHVDMTQKKIQTVDVPRRYEKTAGRAFVANFCVEKIDPFCYPLGEKNKLIITPGLLSQTDFPFAGRITIGAKSPLTQGVAAANGGGRTAGELAKNGIKAVIIEGLPAQDKLYILEINGLAARLVEAENLRGKGVGETVTLLKQKYGKEAAITCIGPAGEMLPPTAAIANLDENGHASCFCGRGG
;
A
#
# COMPACT_ATOMS: atom_id res chain seq x y z
N MET A 1 -14.04 -15.19 -3.91
CA MET A 1 -14.00 -14.00 -4.83
C MET A 1 -12.93 -13.05 -4.32
N ALA A 2 -12.19 -12.41 -5.21
CA ALA A 2 -11.24 -11.41 -4.81
C ALA A 2 -11.92 -10.04 -4.65
N VAL A 3 -11.46 -9.22 -3.70
CA VAL A 3 -12.02 -7.90 -3.40
C VAL A 3 -10.95 -6.81 -3.48
N CYS A 4 -11.38 -5.56 -3.63
CA CYS A 4 -10.55 -4.38 -3.40
C CYS A 4 -10.99 -3.69 -2.10
N LEU A 5 -10.02 -3.25 -1.31
CA LEU A 5 -10.26 -2.37 -0.17
C LEU A 5 -10.06 -0.92 -0.62
N HIS A 6 -11.12 -0.12 -0.56
CA HIS A 6 -11.07 1.31 -0.79
C HIS A 6 -11.03 2.04 0.55
N VAL A 7 -9.98 2.81 0.77
CA VAL A 7 -9.71 3.56 1.99
C VAL A 7 -9.78 5.05 1.68
N ASP A 8 -10.83 5.71 2.13
CA ASP A 8 -11.00 7.15 2.04
C ASP A 8 -10.44 7.80 3.32
N MET A 9 -9.30 8.46 3.20
CA MET A 9 -8.63 9.11 4.33
C MET A 9 -9.34 10.40 4.78
N THR A 10 -10.08 11.06 3.89
CA THR A 10 -10.86 12.26 4.23
C THR A 10 -12.03 11.91 5.12
N GLN A 11 -12.78 10.86 4.77
CA GLN A 11 -13.93 10.38 5.53
C GLN A 11 -13.57 9.34 6.61
N LYS A 12 -12.33 8.87 6.63
CA LYS A 12 -11.86 7.74 7.45
C LYS A 12 -12.71 6.49 7.28
N LYS A 13 -13.14 6.23 6.07
CA LYS A 13 -14.05 5.13 5.73
C LYS A 13 -13.34 4.09 4.89
N ILE A 14 -13.60 2.81 5.20
CA ILE A 14 -13.11 1.68 4.42
C ILE A 14 -14.30 0.95 3.82
N GLN A 15 -14.19 0.63 2.54
CA GLN A 15 -15.19 -0.12 1.80
C GLN A 15 -14.55 -1.32 1.14
N THR A 16 -15.17 -2.47 1.28
CA THR A 16 -14.83 -3.68 0.52
C THR A 16 -15.69 -3.72 -0.72
N VAL A 17 -15.05 -3.76 -1.89
CA VAL A 17 -15.72 -3.69 -3.19
C VAL A 17 -15.30 -4.90 -4.03
N ASP A 18 -16.23 -5.51 -4.74
CA ASP A 18 -15.93 -6.58 -5.69
C ASP A 18 -14.98 -6.08 -6.79
N VAL A 19 -14.09 -6.95 -7.24
CA VAL A 19 -13.17 -6.64 -8.33
C VAL A 19 -13.96 -6.53 -9.63
N PRO A 20 -13.95 -5.38 -10.31
CA PRO A 20 -14.59 -5.27 -11.62
C PRO A 20 -13.99 -6.28 -12.63
N ARG A 21 -14.84 -6.91 -13.44
CA ARG A 21 -14.45 -7.99 -14.37
C ARG A 21 -13.20 -7.67 -15.22
N ARG A 22 -13.05 -6.41 -15.63
CA ARG A 22 -11.90 -5.93 -16.41
C ARG A 22 -10.56 -6.03 -15.67
N TYR A 23 -10.58 -6.04 -14.32
CA TYR A 23 -9.38 -6.15 -13.49
C TYR A 23 -9.11 -7.57 -12.96
N GLU A 24 -10.02 -8.52 -13.17
CA GLU A 24 -9.89 -9.88 -12.65
C GLU A 24 -8.58 -10.55 -13.09
N LYS A 25 -8.21 -10.37 -14.36
CA LYS A 25 -7.02 -10.97 -14.98
C LYS A 25 -5.77 -10.08 -14.93
N THR A 26 -5.84 -8.89 -14.32
CA THR A 26 -4.71 -7.99 -14.19
C THR A 26 -4.21 -7.95 -12.74
N ALA A 27 -2.90 -7.76 -12.52
CA ALA A 27 -2.30 -7.59 -11.21
C ALA A 27 -0.96 -6.85 -11.33
N GLY A 28 -0.39 -6.46 -10.22
CA GLY A 28 0.89 -5.78 -10.22
C GLY A 28 0.86 -4.51 -11.07
N ARG A 29 1.89 -4.31 -11.89
CA ARG A 29 2.00 -3.10 -12.74
C ARG A 29 0.85 -2.91 -13.70
N ALA A 30 0.32 -4.00 -14.27
CA ALA A 30 -0.81 -3.91 -15.20
C ALA A 30 -2.09 -3.42 -14.49
N PHE A 31 -2.34 -3.87 -13.26
CA PHE A 31 -3.43 -3.35 -12.46
C PHE A 31 -3.26 -1.86 -12.18
N VAL A 32 -2.07 -1.45 -11.69
CA VAL A 32 -1.76 -0.05 -11.40
C VAL A 32 -1.95 0.83 -12.63
N ALA A 33 -1.38 0.45 -13.78
CA ALA A 33 -1.46 1.23 -15.01
C ALA A 33 -2.92 1.43 -15.46
N ASN A 34 -3.69 0.35 -15.55
CA ASN A 34 -5.08 0.40 -15.96
C ASN A 34 -5.94 1.23 -14.99
N PHE A 35 -5.72 1.04 -13.68
CA PHE A 35 -6.46 1.76 -12.66
C PHE A 35 -6.13 3.26 -12.68
N CYS A 36 -4.86 3.63 -12.80
CA CYS A 36 -4.45 5.03 -12.89
C CYS A 36 -5.07 5.73 -14.09
N VAL A 37 -4.99 5.12 -15.28
CA VAL A 37 -5.57 5.70 -16.51
C VAL A 37 -7.07 5.93 -16.39
N GLU A 38 -7.79 5.03 -15.72
CA GLU A 38 -9.25 5.10 -15.63
C GLU A 38 -9.77 5.93 -14.46
N LYS A 39 -9.03 6.00 -13.35
CA LYS A 39 -9.53 6.46 -12.06
C LYS A 39 -8.77 7.63 -11.44
N ILE A 40 -7.67 8.05 -12.05
CA ILE A 40 -6.89 9.19 -11.58
C ILE A 40 -6.91 10.28 -12.65
N ASP A 41 -7.31 11.48 -12.27
CA ASP A 41 -7.23 12.64 -13.14
C ASP A 41 -5.76 12.91 -13.49
N PRO A 42 -5.37 12.92 -14.76
CA PRO A 42 -3.99 13.15 -15.17
C PRO A 42 -3.47 14.52 -14.76
N PHE A 43 -4.33 15.49 -14.46
CA PHE A 43 -3.97 16.84 -14.02
C PHE A 43 -4.05 17.05 -12.52
N CYS A 44 -4.42 16.00 -11.72
CA CYS A 44 -4.44 16.16 -10.28
C CYS A 44 -3.05 16.42 -9.72
N TYR A 45 -2.99 17.13 -8.59
CA TYR A 45 -1.75 17.29 -7.85
C TYR A 45 -1.32 15.95 -7.24
N PRO A 46 -0.09 15.46 -7.49
CA PRO A 46 0.33 14.10 -7.09
C PRO A 46 0.33 13.84 -5.58
N LEU A 47 0.52 14.85 -4.75
CA LEU A 47 0.42 14.76 -3.29
C LEU A 47 -0.92 15.25 -2.76
N GLY A 48 -1.92 15.44 -3.64
CA GLY A 48 -3.24 15.92 -3.29
C GLY A 48 -4.27 14.80 -3.11
N GLU A 49 -5.43 15.18 -2.61
CA GLU A 49 -6.54 14.29 -2.26
C GLU A 49 -7.10 13.46 -3.43
N LYS A 50 -6.92 13.94 -4.68
CA LYS A 50 -7.43 13.28 -5.90
C LYS A 50 -6.51 12.19 -6.43
N ASN A 51 -5.26 12.13 -5.97
CA ASN A 51 -4.38 11.02 -6.30
C ASN A 51 -4.77 9.77 -5.50
N LYS A 52 -4.33 8.61 -5.94
CA LYS A 52 -4.63 7.35 -5.28
C LYS A 52 -3.36 6.52 -5.15
N LEU A 53 -3.08 6.04 -3.93
CA LEU A 53 -2.04 5.06 -3.69
C LEU A 53 -2.64 3.67 -3.84
N ILE A 54 -2.06 2.88 -4.74
CA ILE A 54 -2.53 1.55 -5.09
C ILE A 54 -1.49 0.53 -4.63
N ILE A 55 -1.90 -0.41 -3.79
CA ILE A 55 -1.06 -1.51 -3.29
C ILE A 55 -1.70 -2.81 -3.79
N THR A 56 -0.99 -3.58 -4.62
CA THR A 56 -1.54 -4.79 -5.22
C THR A 56 -0.53 -5.92 -5.27
N PRO A 57 -0.89 -7.15 -4.88
CA PRO A 57 -0.07 -8.33 -5.07
C PRO A 57 0.00 -8.74 -6.55
N GLY A 58 1.00 -9.55 -6.90
CA GLY A 58 1.06 -10.22 -8.20
C GLY A 58 0.00 -11.32 -8.36
N LEU A 59 -0.29 -11.74 -9.58
CA LEU A 59 -1.26 -12.82 -9.84
C LEU A 59 -0.88 -14.14 -9.17
N LEU A 60 0.41 -14.41 -9.06
CA LEU A 60 0.94 -15.67 -8.52
C LEU A 60 1.31 -15.55 -7.03
N SER A 61 1.03 -14.43 -6.36
CA SER A 61 1.47 -14.18 -4.98
C SER A 61 0.87 -15.13 -3.94
N GLN A 62 -0.15 -15.90 -4.31
CA GLN A 62 -0.80 -16.91 -3.44
C GLN A 62 -0.42 -18.34 -3.83
N THR A 63 0.40 -18.52 -4.84
CA THR A 63 0.78 -19.85 -5.31
C THR A 63 2.14 -20.27 -4.76
N ASP A 64 2.43 -21.58 -4.82
CA ASP A 64 3.76 -22.13 -4.47
C ASP A 64 4.82 -21.86 -5.54
N PHE A 65 4.52 -20.99 -6.52
CA PHE A 65 5.46 -20.64 -7.57
C PHE A 65 6.64 -19.87 -6.98
N PRO A 66 7.90 -20.29 -7.22
CA PRO A 66 9.07 -19.62 -6.66
C PRO A 66 9.11 -18.13 -7.01
N PHE A 67 9.49 -17.29 -6.05
CA PHE A 67 9.65 -15.83 -6.20
C PHE A 67 8.38 -15.06 -6.59
N ALA A 68 7.20 -15.64 -6.44
CA ALA A 68 5.92 -15.01 -6.78
C ALA A 68 5.45 -13.96 -5.78
N GLY A 69 6.01 -13.90 -4.57
CA GLY A 69 5.63 -12.98 -3.48
C GLY A 69 6.01 -11.52 -3.73
N ARG A 70 5.57 -10.94 -4.85
CA ARG A 70 5.87 -9.54 -5.22
C ARG A 70 4.67 -8.64 -5.01
N ILE A 71 4.91 -7.51 -4.31
CA ILE A 71 3.96 -6.41 -4.19
C ILE A 71 4.29 -5.32 -5.20
N THR A 72 3.28 -4.71 -5.77
CA THR A 72 3.41 -3.50 -6.56
C THR A 72 2.71 -2.36 -5.84
N ILE A 73 3.41 -1.25 -5.70
CA ILE A 73 2.87 0.00 -5.18
C ILE A 73 2.97 1.04 -6.28
N GLY A 74 1.88 1.75 -6.54
CA GLY A 74 1.83 2.74 -7.61
C GLY A 74 0.82 3.84 -7.38
N ALA A 75 1.07 4.96 -8.06
CA ALA A 75 0.29 6.19 -7.99
C ALA A 75 0.67 7.11 -9.15
N LYS A 76 0.05 8.29 -9.24
CA LYS A 76 0.64 9.41 -10.01
C LYS A 76 1.87 9.91 -9.26
N SER A 77 3.00 9.95 -9.96
CA SER A 77 4.31 10.28 -9.37
C SER A 77 4.49 11.78 -9.14
N PRO A 78 4.87 12.23 -7.94
CA PRO A 78 5.22 13.63 -7.71
C PRO A 78 6.52 14.04 -8.42
N LEU A 79 7.39 13.09 -8.76
CA LEU A 79 8.66 13.38 -9.44
C LEU A 79 8.50 13.50 -10.95
N THR A 80 7.72 12.60 -11.57
CA THR A 80 7.62 12.52 -13.04
C THR A 80 6.29 13.04 -13.60
N GLN A 81 5.31 13.29 -12.75
CA GLN A 81 3.93 13.66 -13.08
C GLN A 81 3.16 12.59 -13.89
N GLY A 82 3.80 11.48 -14.20
CA GLY A 82 3.22 10.32 -14.86
C GLY A 82 2.82 9.24 -13.88
N VAL A 83 2.39 8.09 -14.39
CA VAL A 83 2.13 6.88 -13.58
C VAL A 83 3.46 6.28 -13.13
N ALA A 84 3.62 6.08 -11.84
CA ALA A 84 4.74 5.33 -11.27
C ALA A 84 4.25 4.02 -10.67
N ALA A 85 5.06 2.97 -10.82
CA ALA A 85 4.84 1.69 -10.16
C ALA A 85 6.19 1.09 -9.77
N ALA A 86 6.34 0.77 -8.50
CA ALA A 86 7.52 0.10 -7.95
C ALA A 86 7.15 -1.30 -7.45
N ASN A 87 8.06 -2.26 -7.62
CA ASN A 87 7.88 -3.63 -7.15
C ASN A 87 8.84 -3.92 -6.01
N GLY A 88 8.31 -4.47 -4.92
CA GLY A 88 9.10 -5.00 -3.82
C GLY A 88 8.82 -6.48 -3.59
N GLY A 89 9.74 -7.18 -2.96
CA GLY A 89 9.50 -8.48 -2.37
C GLY A 89 8.84 -8.34 -0.99
N GLY A 90 8.71 -9.46 -0.28
CA GLY A 90 8.31 -9.48 1.12
C GLY A 90 6.90 -10.03 1.37
N ARG A 91 6.52 -10.05 2.63
CA ARG A 91 5.34 -10.79 3.14
C ARG A 91 4.01 -10.21 2.71
N THR A 92 3.89 -8.89 2.56
CA THR A 92 2.60 -8.21 2.38
C THR A 92 1.83 -8.71 1.15
N ALA A 93 2.53 -9.00 0.05
CA ALA A 93 1.87 -9.51 -1.15
C ALA A 93 1.18 -10.86 -0.91
N GLY A 94 1.87 -11.78 -0.23
CA GLY A 94 1.34 -13.10 0.12
C GLY A 94 0.13 -13.00 1.05
N GLU A 95 0.21 -12.16 2.09
CA GLU A 95 -0.89 -12.00 3.04
C GLU A 95 -2.12 -11.33 2.42
N LEU A 96 -1.94 -10.31 1.57
CA LEU A 96 -3.07 -9.73 0.84
C LEU A 96 -3.74 -10.77 -0.08
N ALA A 97 -2.93 -11.51 -0.85
CA ALA A 97 -3.44 -12.52 -1.77
C ALA A 97 -4.15 -13.68 -1.04
N LYS A 98 -3.58 -14.16 0.07
CA LYS A 98 -4.15 -15.20 0.93
C LYS A 98 -5.52 -14.81 1.48
N ASN A 99 -5.71 -13.54 1.80
CA ASN A 99 -6.99 -13.01 2.26
C ASN A 99 -7.95 -12.64 1.11
N GLY A 100 -7.61 -12.93 -0.14
CA GLY A 100 -8.44 -12.61 -1.30
C GLY A 100 -8.47 -11.12 -1.66
N ILE A 101 -7.52 -10.32 -1.15
CA ILE A 101 -7.44 -8.90 -1.43
C ILE A 101 -6.62 -8.67 -2.69
N LYS A 102 -7.29 -8.20 -3.74
CA LYS A 102 -6.71 -7.88 -5.05
C LYS A 102 -5.92 -6.58 -5.04
N ALA A 103 -6.45 -5.59 -4.34
CA ALA A 103 -5.80 -4.30 -4.18
C ALA A 103 -6.29 -3.57 -2.93
N VAL A 104 -5.41 -2.77 -2.35
CA VAL A 104 -5.74 -1.72 -1.39
C VAL A 104 -5.55 -0.40 -2.12
N ILE A 105 -6.60 0.43 -2.15
CA ILE A 105 -6.63 1.71 -2.84
C ILE A 105 -6.89 2.77 -1.78
N ILE A 106 -5.91 3.66 -1.58
CA ILE A 106 -5.98 4.71 -0.57
C ILE A 106 -6.11 6.05 -1.30
N GLU A 107 -7.11 6.83 -0.93
CA GLU A 107 -7.39 8.14 -1.51
C GLU A 107 -7.80 9.15 -0.44
N GLY A 108 -7.84 10.42 -0.83
CA GLY A 108 -8.16 11.51 0.09
C GLY A 108 -7.01 11.87 1.03
N LEU A 109 -7.19 12.93 1.79
CA LEU A 109 -6.26 13.38 2.82
C LEU A 109 -7.00 13.53 4.15
N PRO A 110 -6.39 13.15 5.27
CA PRO A 110 -6.99 13.38 6.58
C PRO A 110 -7.12 14.89 6.85
N ALA A 111 -8.23 15.30 7.44
CA ALA A 111 -8.50 16.70 7.76
C ALA A 111 -7.51 17.29 8.78
N GLN A 112 -6.81 16.45 9.52
CA GLN A 112 -5.77 16.81 10.48
C GLN A 112 -4.47 16.12 10.08
N ASP A 113 -3.34 16.76 10.35
CA ASP A 113 -2.02 16.14 10.18
C ASP A 113 -1.80 15.05 11.25
N LYS A 114 -2.35 13.89 11.01
CA LYS A 114 -2.24 12.71 11.86
C LYS A 114 -1.76 11.50 11.09
N LEU A 115 -0.99 10.66 11.75
CA LEU A 115 -0.55 9.37 11.24
C LEU A 115 -1.57 8.28 11.54
N TYR A 116 -1.71 7.34 10.62
CA TYR A 116 -2.63 6.21 10.74
C TYR A 116 -1.96 4.89 10.39
N ILE A 117 -2.39 3.83 11.05
CA ILE A 117 -2.15 2.45 10.66
C ILE A 117 -3.42 1.94 10.00
N LEU A 118 -3.31 1.37 8.82
CA LEU A 118 -4.35 0.54 8.22
C LEU A 118 -4.13 -0.90 8.69
N GLU A 119 -4.94 -1.34 9.62
CA GLU A 119 -4.97 -2.72 10.10
C GLU A 119 -5.88 -3.56 9.21
N ILE A 120 -5.37 -4.69 8.73
CA ILE A 120 -6.15 -5.65 7.90
C ILE A 120 -6.04 -7.03 8.57
N ASN A 121 -7.19 -7.62 8.85
CA ASN A 121 -7.31 -8.98 9.38
C ASN A 121 -8.40 -9.73 8.62
N GLY A 122 -8.00 -10.65 7.76
CA GLY A 122 -8.93 -11.22 6.77
C GLY A 122 -9.41 -10.13 5.80
N LEU A 123 -10.74 -9.95 5.72
CA LEU A 123 -11.36 -8.85 4.97
C LEU A 123 -11.76 -7.68 5.87
N ALA A 124 -11.65 -7.83 7.19
CA ALA A 124 -11.89 -6.72 8.10
C ALA A 124 -10.70 -5.76 8.09
N ALA A 125 -11.00 -4.48 7.93
CA ALA A 125 -9.98 -3.43 7.92
C ALA A 125 -10.44 -2.22 8.74
N ARG A 126 -9.48 -1.55 9.41
CA ARG A 126 -9.75 -0.33 10.18
C ARG A 126 -8.55 0.62 10.17
N LEU A 127 -8.82 1.90 10.33
CA LEU A 127 -7.80 2.93 10.55
C LEU A 127 -7.62 3.16 12.05
N VAL A 128 -6.38 3.15 12.50
CA VAL A 128 -5.99 3.40 13.89
C VAL A 128 -5.02 4.57 13.93
N GLU A 129 -5.28 5.55 14.77
CA GLU A 129 -4.34 6.67 14.98
C GLU A 129 -3.01 6.16 15.53
N ALA A 130 -1.90 6.70 15.03
CA ALA A 130 -0.55 6.20 15.27
C ALA A 130 0.48 7.32 15.48
N GLU A 131 0.12 8.37 16.19
CA GLU A 131 1.00 9.51 16.48
C GLU A 131 2.28 9.11 17.22
N ASN A 132 2.24 8.02 17.96
CA ASN A 132 3.43 7.44 18.63
C ASN A 132 4.49 6.92 17.66
N LEU A 133 4.17 6.83 16.36
CA LEU A 133 5.13 6.45 15.31
C LEU A 133 5.74 7.65 14.58
N ARG A 134 5.27 8.86 14.83
CA ARG A 134 5.75 10.09 14.18
C ARG A 134 7.24 10.29 14.37
N GLY A 135 7.95 10.57 13.27
CA GLY A 135 9.39 10.79 13.24
C GLY A 135 10.25 9.54 13.45
N LYS A 136 9.66 8.37 13.61
CA LYS A 136 10.40 7.13 13.84
C LYS A 136 10.98 6.56 12.57
N GLY A 137 12.22 6.10 12.64
CA GLY A 137 12.85 5.36 11.55
C GLY A 137 12.12 4.04 11.27
N VAL A 138 12.24 3.53 10.03
CA VAL A 138 11.60 2.28 9.60
C VAL A 138 11.88 1.11 10.56
N GLY A 139 13.13 0.95 11.02
CA GLY A 139 13.50 -0.13 11.95
C GLY A 139 12.79 -0.04 13.30
N GLU A 140 12.68 1.16 13.87
CA GLU A 140 11.99 1.41 15.14
C GLU A 140 10.48 1.19 14.96
N THR A 141 9.89 1.73 13.89
CA THR A 141 8.48 1.53 13.52
C THR A 141 8.14 0.04 13.44
N VAL A 142 8.95 -0.73 12.71
CA VAL A 142 8.77 -2.19 12.57
C VAL A 142 8.84 -2.89 13.92
N THR A 143 9.79 -2.51 14.78
CA THR A 143 9.94 -3.10 16.13
C THR A 143 8.67 -2.88 16.96
N LEU A 144 8.15 -1.66 16.99
CA LEU A 144 6.93 -1.32 17.72
C LEU A 144 5.70 -2.04 17.17
N LEU A 145 5.58 -2.11 15.85
CA LEU A 145 4.46 -2.80 15.21
C LEU A 145 4.50 -4.31 15.46
N LYS A 146 5.69 -4.95 15.45
CA LYS A 146 5.84 -6.36 15.80
C LYS A 146 5.51 -6.63 17.28
N GLN A 147 5.84 -5.72 18.17
CA GLN A 147 5.44 -5.82 19.59
C GLN A 147 3.92 -5.78 19.74
N LYS A 148 3.25 -4.93 18.97
CA LYS A 148 1.80 -4.75 19.03
C LYS A 148 1.00 -5.88 18.32
N TYR A 149 1.45 -6.31 17.14
CA TYR A 149 0.68 -7.20 16.25
C TYR A 149 1.27 -8.61 16.12
N GLY A 150 2.42 -8.86 16.76
CA GLY A 150 3.10 -10.14 16.68
C GLY A 150 4.19 -10.18 15.59
N LYS A 151 5.10 -11.13 15.73
CA LYS A 151 6.27 -11.28 14.84
C LYS A 151 5.90 -11.68 13.41
N GLU A 152 4.75 -12.34 13.25
CA GLU A 152 4.27 -12.85 11.96
C GLU A 152 3.50 -11.80 11.15
N ALA A 153 3.22 -10.63 11.72
CA ALA A 153 2.52 -9.57 11.01
C ALA A 153 3.31 -9.13 9.77
N ALA A 154 2.63 -9.06 8.63
CA ALA A 154 3.16 -8.42 7.44
C ALA A 154 3.05 -6.89 7.61
N ILE A 155 4.17 -6.19 7.52
CA ILE A 155 4.23 -4.76 7.78
C ILE A 155 4.74 -4.06 6.52
N THR A 156 4.02 -3.03 6.11
CA THR A 156 4.44 -2.07 5.10
C THR A 156 4.32 -0.68 5.71
N CYS A 157 5.38 0.10 5.71
CA CYS A 157 5.42 1.39 6.41
C CYS A 157 6.27 2.43 5.68
N ILE A 158 6.08 3.67 6.04
CA ILE A 158 6.96 4.79 5.71
C ILE A 158 7.90 5.06 6.88
N GLY A 159 8.96 5.81 6.64
CA GLY A 159 9.78 6.44 7.66
C GLY A 159 9.63 7.97 7.60
N PRO A 160 10.51 8.74 8.30
CA PRO A 160 10.45 10.21 8.34
C PRO A 160 10.44 10.87 6.96
N ALA A 161 11.12 10.28 5.97
CA ALA A 161 11.08 10.79 4.60
C ALA A 161 9.65 10.74 4.01
N GLY A 162 8.86 9.70 4.33
CA GLY A 162 7.46 9.64 3.89
C GLY A 162 6.59 10.71 4.55
N GLU A 163 6.85 11.06 5.80
CA GLU A 163 6.15 12.13 6.52
C GLU A 163 6.48 13.52 5.96
N MET A 164 7.71 13.71 5.50
CA MET A 164 8.19 14.99 4.92
C MET A 164 7.79 15.18 3.45
N LEU A 165 7.20 14.17 2.82
CA LEU A 165 6.67 14.19 1.45
C LEU A 165 7.67 14.58 0.34
N PRO A 166 8.98 14.27 0.40
CA PRO A 166 9.86 14.50 -0.74
C PRO A 166 9.45 13.57 -1.91
N PRO A 167 9.61 14.01 -3.17
CA PRO A 167 9.21 13.22 -4.34
C PRO A 167 9.93 11.87 -4.48
N THR A 168 10.98 11.64 -3.69
CA THR A 168 11.80 10.43 -3.70
C THR A 168 11.53 9.51 -2.51
N ALA A 169 10.56 9.82 -1.66
CA ALA A 169 10.20 8.97 -0.52
C ALA A 169 9.88 7.54 -0.97
N ALA A 170 10.16 6.59 -0.09
CA ALA A 170 9.94 5.18 -0.34
C ALA A 170 9.07 4.55 0.75
N ILE A 171 8.34 3.51 0.37
CA ILE A 171 7.57 2.66 1.26
C ILE A 171 8.37 1.38 1.51
N ALA A 172 8.64 1.07 2.76
CA ALA A 172 9.34 -0.13 3.18
C ALA A 172 8.36 -1.30 3.35
N ASN A 173 8.78 -2.49 2.92
CA ASN A 173 8.08 -3.74 3.13
C ASN A 173 9.00 -4.74 3.82
N LEU A 174 8.48 -5.60 4.70
CA LEU A 174 9.27 -6.62 5.38
C LEU A 174 9.54 -7.81 4.47
N ASP A 175 10.77 -8.31 4.49
CA ASP A 175 11.13 -9.59 3.90
C ASP A 175 10.58 -10.79 4.70
N GLU A 176 10.89 -12.00 4.28
CA GLU A 176 10.43 -13.23 4.93
C GLU A 176 11.01 -13.40 6.35
N ASN A 177 12.18 -12.85 6.62
CA ASN A 177 12.82 -12.83 7.93
C ASN A 177 12.30 -11.70 8.83
N GLY A 178 11.45 -10.85 8.27
CA GLY A 178 10.86 -9.73 8.98
C GLY A 178 11.78 -8.53 9.12
N HIS A 179 12.77 -8.38 8.24
CA HIS A 179 13.58 -7.18 8.13
C HIS A 179 12.97 -6.22 7.10
N ALA A 180 13.08 -4.93 7.35
CA ALA A 180 12.66 -3.90 6.41
C ALA A 180 13.72 -3.72 5.32
N SER A 181 13.79 -4.67 4.39
CA SER A 181 14.81 -4.74 3.35
C SER A 181 14.28 -4.53 1.94
N CYS A 182 12.95 -4.52 1.76
CA CYS A 182 12.31 -4.35 0.47
C CYS A 182 11.66 -2.98 0.38
N PHE A 183 12.14 -2.12 -0.50
CA PHE A 183 11.64 -0.76 -0.66
C PHE A 183 10.97 -0.57 -2.02
N CYS A 184 9.76 0.00 -1.99
CA CYS A 184 9.06 0.49 -3.17
C CYS A 184 9.28 2.01 -3.26
N GLY A 185 10.10 2.45 -4.19
CA GLY A 185 10.35 3.86 -4.41
C GLY A 185 9.14 4.57 -5.03
N ARG A 186 8.99 5.86 -4.72
CA ARG A 186 7.97 6.75 -5.31
C ARG A 186 6.53 6.31 -5.10
N GLY A 187 6.27 5.65 -3.99
CA GLY A 187 4.92 5.32 -3.60
C GLY A 187 4.28 6.40 -2.74
N GLY A 188 5.03 7.46 -2.46
CA GLY A 188 4.61 8.54 -1.56
C GLY A 188 3.66 9.54 -2.19
#